data_b3ecc21e178b174d3932a3c7a04d318b
#
_entry.id   b3ecc21e178b174d3932a3c7a04d318b
#
_cell.length_a   1.000
_cell.length_b   1.000
_cell.length_c   1.000
_cell.angle_alpha   90.00
_cell.angle_beta   90.00
_cell.angle_gamma   90.00
#
_symmetry.space_group_name_H-M   'P 1'
#
loop_
_entity.id
_entity.type
_entity.pdbx_description
1 polymer ?
#
loop_
_entity_poly.entity_id
_entity_poly.type
_entity_poly.pdbx_seq_one_letter_code
_entity_poly.pdbx_strand_id
1 'polypeptide(L)'
;KITDNDFCANGLMNADRTPSDELYEVKKVHQEVSFYDDGQAKDGTVRIVNEFLNTNLNEYDISWKLLIDNGIKAQGKLSEEQKNILPGEEKTIQLDLPEMQIVEGSDYILEFSVTLKEDQPWAGEYYGHKGDEIAFEQLMLNYTPEVARPSIDVSENNTINVEEKDDSTVITGGENSDKFSVTVDKNTGYITNYTVNGEVLLKEGPKPNYWRARVSNDPNFTDGMKNAADNFKVNNYTVDVKDKVVSVHVDGTIEGIDSPNSIDYIIYANGDIVVSNSFTPANSNAVGEIARVGMKMIVPEGYENITYYGRGPQENYIDRNTGAKIGIYKDTVTNSFSSKYVRPQEN
;
A
#
# COMPACT_ATOMS: atom_id res chain seq x y z
N LYS A 1 12.31 -40.73 12.43
CA LYS A 1 11.05 -40.07 12.08
C LYS A 1 11.22 -39.37 10.75
N ILE A 2 10.36 -39.69 9.82
CA ILE A 2 10.24 -38.90 8.59
C ILE A 2 9.50 -37.61 8.97
N THR A 3 10.02 -36.47 8.61
CA THR A 3 9.38 -35.18 8.81
C THR A 3 9.06 -34.57 7.44
N ASP A 4 7.98 -33.85 7.34
CA ASP A 4 7.62 -33.12 6.13
C ASP A 4 8.33 -31.74 6.05
N ASN A 5 9.48 -31.62 6.72
CA ASN A 5 10.28 -30.39 6.85
C ASN A 5 9.45 -29.23 7.47
N ASP A 6 9.22 -28.20 6.69
CA ASP A 6 8.44 -27.03 7.04
C ASP A 6 6.92 -27.19 6.84
N PHE A 7 6.48 -28.35 6.35
CA PHE A 7 5.07 -28.65 6.17
C PHE A 7 4.41 -29.05 7.49
N CYS A 8 4.25 -28.10 8.40
CA CYS A 8 3.60 -28.26 9.68
C CYS A 8 2.90 -26.99 10.12
N ALA A 9 1.85 -27.13 10.93
CA ALA A 9 0.99 -26.03 11.41
C ALA A 9 0.38 -25.19 10.26
N ASN A 10 0.13 -25.81 9.12
CA ASN A 10 -0.48 -25.19 7.95
C ASN A 10 -1.97 -25.07 8.15
N GLY A 11 -2.44 -23.96 8.64
CA GLY A 11 -3.85 -23.70 8.85
C GLY A 11 -4.11 -22.21 8.91
N LEU A 12 -5.38 -21.85 8.99
CA LEU A 12 -5.83 -20.47 9.14
C LEU A 12 -5.65 -19.94 10.58
N MET A 13 -5.17 -20.79 11.46
CA MET A 13 -4.89 -20.47 12.86
C MET A 13 -3.46 -20.89 13.18
N ASN A 14 -2.74 -20.03 13.87
CA ASN A 14 -1.44 -20.36 14.42
C ASN A 14 -1.53 -21.47 15.48
N ALA A 15 -0.40 -22.11 15.84
CA ALA A 15 -0.35 -23.18 16.81
C ALA A 15 -0.82 -22.76 18.22
N ASP A 16 -0.70 -21.49 18.57
CA ASP A 16 -1.20 -20.85 19.79
C ASP A 16 -2.68 -20.43 19.72
N ARG A 17 -3.35 -20.76 18.60
CA ARG A 17 -4.75 -20.42 18.29
C ARG A 17 -5.03 -18.94 18.01
N THR A 18 -4.02 -18.13 17.78
CA THR A 18 -4.21 -16.81 17.23
C THR A 18 -4.56 -16.89 15.74
N PRO A 19 -5.38 -15.98 15.20
CA PRO A 19 -5.66 -15.94 13.77
C PRO A 19 -4.39 -15.60 12.98
N SER A 20 -4.21 -16.26 11.85
CA SER A 20 -3.24 -15.84 10.84
C SER A 20 -3.84 -14.75 9.96
N ASP A 21 -2.99 -14.07 9.20
CA ASP A 21 -3.46 -12.98 8.31
C ASP A 21 -4.37 -13.51 7.18
N GLU A 22 -4.19 -14.77 6.77
CA GLU A 22 -5.06 -15.47 5.82
C GLU A 22 -6.49 -15.65 6.32
N LEU A 23 -6.69 -15.74 7.64
CA LEU A 23 -8.03 -15.90 8.20
C LEU A 23 -8.90 -14.67 7.96
N TYR A 24 -8.33 -13.47 7.93
CA TYR A 24 -9.06 -12.25 7.59
C TYR A 24 -9.51 -12.24 6.14
N GLU A 25 -8.69 -12.77 5.23
CA GLU A 25 -9.09 -12.94 3.83
C GLU A 25 -10.21 -13.96 3.69
N VAL A 26 -10.11 -15.12 4.36
CA VAL A 26 -11.18 -16.14 4.39
C VAL A 26 -12.49 -15.55 4.93
N LYS A 27 -12.43 -14.77 6.01
CA LYS A 27 -13.61 -14.07 6.54
C LYS A 27 -14.25 -13.16 5.47
N LYS A 28 -13.44 -12.42 4.72
CA LYS A 28 -13.92 -11.52 3.68
C LYS A 28 -14.54 -12.28 2.50
N VAL A 29 -13.88 -13.29 1.96
CA VAL A 29 -14.36 -14.01 0.78
C VAL A 29 -15.53 -14.95 1.05
N HIS A 30 -15.78 -15.28 2.33
CA HIS A 30 -16.90 -16.09 2.78
C HIS A 30 -18.02 -15.28 3.45
N GLN A 31 -17.97 -13.95 3.39
CA GLN A 31 -19.08 -13.13 3.91
C GLN A 31 -20.34 -13.36 3.06
N GLU A 32 -21.49 -13.36 3.74
CA GLU A 32 -22.79 -13.66 3.14
C GLU A 32 -23.56 -12.38 2.72
N VAL A 33 -22.88 -11.24 2.66
CA VAL A 33 -23.44 -9.96 2.22
C VAL A 33 -22.47 -9.27 1.29
N SER A 34 -22.92 -8.96 0.09
CA SER A 34 -22.12 -8.28 -0.92
C SER A 34 -22.67 -6.92 -1.30
N PHE A 35 -21.80 -5.95 -1.56
CA PHE A 35 -22.14 -4.60 -2.00
C PHE A 35 -21.48 -4.33 -3.34
N TYR A 36 -22.25 -3.76 -4.27
CA TYR A 36 -21.78 -3.52 -5.64
C TYR A 36 -22.01 -2.08 -6.07
N ASP A 37 -20.98 -1.53 -6.71
CA ASP A 37 -21.10 -0.32 -7.53
C ASP A 37 -21.40 -0.72 -8.98
N ASP A 38 -22.63 -0.54 -9.38
CA ASP A 38 -23.06 -0.73 -10.78
C ASP A 38 -22.81 0.56 -11.61
N GLY A 39 -21.83 1.38 -11.21
CA GLY A 39 -21.44 2.64 -11.84
C GLY A 39 -22.15 3.88 -11.31
N GLN A 40 -22.92 3.75 -10.22
CA GLN A 40 -23.72 4.82 -9.63
C GLN A 40 -23.44 5.04 -8.12
N ALA A 41 -22.47 4.35 -7.54
CA ALA A 41 -22.16 4.50 -6.11
C ALA A 41 -21.71 5.92 -5.75
N LYS A 42 -21.06 6.64 -6.66
CA LYS A 42 -20.71 8.06 -6.50
C LYS A 42 -21.95 8.97 -6.30
N ASP A 43 -23.10 8.55 -6.81
CA ASP A 43 -24.38 9.26 -6.67
C ASP A 43 -25.21 8.68 -5.51
N GLY A 44 -24.63 7.79 -4.70
CA GLY A 44 -25.25 7.16 -3.53
C GLY A 44 -26.08 5.90 -3.84
N THR A 45 -26.13 5.45 -5.09
CA THR A 45 -26.88 4.25 -5.47
C THR A 45 -26.02 3.01 -5.36
N VAL A 46 -26.40 2.07 -4.51
CA VAL A 46 -25.62 0.83 -4.24
C VAL A 46 -26.56 -0.37 -4.27
N ARG A 47 -26.10 -1.45 -4.88
CA ARG A 47 -26.81 -2.74 -4.87
C ARG A 47 -26.23 -3.63 -3.76
N ILE A 48 -27.15 -4.17 -2.92
CA ILE A 48 -26.83 -5.09 -1.83
C ILE A 48 -27.41 -6.45 -2.19
N VAL A 49 -26.60 -7.50 -2.03
CA VAL A 49 -27.00 -8.89 -2.24
C VAL A 49 -26.96 -9.61 -0.90
N ASN A 50 -28.03 -10.29 -0.55
CA ASN A 50 -28.13 -11.18 0.60
C ASN A 50 -27.85 -12.62 0.15
N GLU A 51 -26.67 -13.12 0.47
CA GLU A 51 -26.22 -14.48 0.13
C GLU A 51 -26.50 -15.51 1.23
N PHE A 52 -27.07 -15.08 2.37
CA PHE A 52 -27.51 -15.99 3.42
C PHE A 52 -28.59 -16.96 2.88
N LEU A 53 -28.57 -18.17 3.43
CA LEU A 53 -29.54 -19.21 3.07
C LEU A 53 -30.89 -19.00 3.74
N ASN A 54 -30.93 -18.42 4.93
CA ASN A 54 -32.14 -18.37 5.78
C ASN A 54 -32.26 -17.12 6.67
N THR A 55 -31.38 -16.11 6.51
CA THR A 55 -31.37 -14.94 7.37
C THR A 55 -31.68 -13.67 6.57
N ASN A 56 -32.64 -12.89 7.01
CA ASN A 56 -32.92 -11.56 6.45
C ASN A 56 -31.88 -10.54 6.95
N LEU A 57 -31.43 -9.62 6.10
CA LEU A 57 -30.45 -8.62 6.50
C LEU A 57 -30.95 -7.62 7.54
N ASN A 58 -32.25 -7.52 7.79
CA ASN A 58 -32.80 -6.72 8.87
C ASN A 58 -32.44 -7.23 10.27
N GLU A 59 -31.90 -8.45 10.40
CA GLU A 59 -31.36 -8.99 11.65
C GLU A 59 -30.00 -8.39 12.05
N TYR A 60 -29.38 -7.65 11.14
CA TYR A 60 -28.08 -7.00 11.36
C TYR A 60 -28.19 -5.47 11.40
N ASP A 61 -27.19 -4.81 11.98
CA ASP A 61 -26.96 -3.39 11.77
C ASP A 61 -26.05 -3.22 10.56
N ILE A 62 -26.48 -2.39 9.61
CA ILE A 62 -25.68 -2.02 8.44
C ILE A 62 -25.44 -0.51 8.49
N SER A 63 -24.18 -0.15 8.59
CA SER A 63 -23.73 1.25 8.58
C SER A 63 -22.87 1.53 7.35
N TRP A 64 -22.80 2.81 6.99
CA TRP A 64 -21.94 3.27 5.92
C TRP A 64 -21.16 4.52 6.32
N LYS A 65 -20.00 4.73 5.70
CA LYS A 65 -19.19 5.93 5.81
C LYS A 65 -18.72 6.35 4.42
N LEU A 66 -18.76 7.63 4.15
CA LEU A 66 -18.08 8.26 3.03
C LEU A 66 -16.73 8.80 3.55
N LEU A 67 -15.65 8.23 3.09
CA LEU A 67 -14.29 8.59 3.45
C LEU A 67 -13.66 9.42 2.33
N ILE A 68 -12.92 10.47 2.70
CA ILE A 68 -12.02 11.21 1.81
C ILE A 68 -10.64 11.17 2.44
N ASP A 69 -9.67 10.54 1.78
CA ASP A 69 -8.31 10.34 2.31
C ASP A 69 -8.33 9.81 3.75
N ASN A 70 -9.19 8.81 4.02
CA ASN A 70 -9.49 8.24 5.35
C ASN A 70 -10.25 9.16 6.33
N GLY A 71 -10.47 10.42 6.02
CA GLY A 71 -11.31 11.32 6.83
C GLY A 71 -12.80 11.04 6.62
N ILE A 72 -13.57 10.89 7.69
CA ILE A 72 -15.03 10.69 7.59
C ILE A 72 -15.68 12.01 7.14
N LYS A 73 -16.26 12.02 5.94
CA LYS A 73 -17.02 13.15 5.39
C LYS A 73 -18.50 13.07 5.76
N ALA A 74 -19.06 11.87 5.70
CA ALA A 74 -20.45 11.57 6.08
C ALA A 74 -20.54 10.13 6.56
N GLN A 75 -21.57 9.84 7.34
CA GLN A 75 -21.84 8.47 7.78
C GLN A 75 -23.32 8.32 8.14
N GLY A 76 -23.79 7.08 8.11
CA GLY A 76 -25.17 6.77 8.46
C GLY A 76 -25.41 5.29 8.69
N LYS A 77 -26.66 4.96 8.97
CA LYS A 77 -27.15 3.57 9.05
C LYS A 77 -28.26 3.37 8.04
N LEU A 78 -28.36 2.16 7.51
CA LEU A 78 -29.49 1.79 6.67
C LEU A 78 -30.77 1.69 7.52
N SER A 79 -31.89 2.16 6.97
CA SER A 79 -33.21 2.02 7.58
C SER A 79 -33.65 0.56 7.57
N GLU A 80 -34.64 0.22 8.42
CA GLU A 80 -35.21 -1.15 8.43
C GLU A 80 -35.82 -1.53 7.08
N GLU A 81 -36.35 -0.58 6.33
CA GLU A 81 -36.86 -0.80 4.98
C GLU A 81 -35.70 -1.14 3.99
N GLN A 82 -34.60 -0.39 4.05
CA GLN A 82 -33.44 -0.64 3.19
C GLN A 82 -32.79 -1.99 3.47
N LYS A 83 -32.73 -2.41 4.73
CA LYS A 83 -32.15 -3.69 5.17
C LYS A 83 -33.09 -4.88 4.99
N ASN A 84 -34.36 -4.67 4.73
CA ASN A 84 -35.30 -5.78 4.52
C ASN A 84 -35.04 -6.42 3.16
N ILE A 85 -34.07 -7.34 3.13
CA ILE A 85 -33.63 -8.10 1.96
C ILE A 85 -33.66 -9.58 2.38
N LEU A 86 -34.57 -10.37 1.75
CA LEU A 86 -34.72 -11.77 2.08
C LEU A 86 -33.54 -12.62 1.60
N PRO A 87 -33.35 -13.83 2.14
CA PRO A 87 -32.30 -14.75 1.70
C PRO A 87 -32.34 -14.97 0.18
N GLY A 88 -31.16 -14.80 -0.46
CA GLY A 88 -31.02 -14.96 -1.92
C GLY A 88 -31.56 -13.80 -2.75
N GLU A 89 -32.05 -12.73 -2.13
CA GLU A 89 -32.54 -11.54 -2.83
C GLU A 89 -31.48 -10.44 -2.90
N GLU A 90 -31.69 -9.49 -3.80
CA GLU A 90 -30.91 -8.26 -3.91
C GLU A 90 -31.81 -7.02 -3.88
N LYS A 91 -31.24 -5.91 -3.49
CA LYS A 91 -31.93 -4.62 -3.44
C LYS A 91 -30.99 -3.48 -3.76
N THR A 92 -31.40 -2.62 -4.67
CA THR A 92 -30.73 -1.35 -4.90
C THR A 92 -31.26 -0.31 -3.92
N ILE A 93 -30.38 0.34 -3.20
CA ILE A 93 -30.68 1.38 -2.23
C ILE A 93 -30.12 2.72 -2.68
N GLN A 94 -30.72 3.80 -2.17
CA GLN A 94 -30.23 5.16 -2.32
C GLN A 94 -29.75 5.67 -0.97
N LEU A 95 -28.50 6.14 -0.92
CA LEU A 95 -27.91 6.87 0.20
C LEU A 95 -28.00 8.36 -0.07
N ASP A 96 -28.21 9.13 0.98
CA ASP A 96 -28.18 10.59 0.93
C ASP A 96 -26.73 11.06 1.18
N LEU A 97 -25.95 11.10 0.10
CA LEU A 97 -24.57 11.59 0.15
C LEU A 97 -24.55 13.12 0.05
N PRO A 98 -23.68 13.81 0.81
CA PRO A 98 -23.58 15.26 0.75
C PRO A 98 -22.97 15.73 -0.58
N GLU A 99 -23.36 16.91 -1.03
CA GLU A 99 -22.63 17.59 -2.09
C GLU A 99 -21.17 17.85 -1.65
N MET A 100 -20.24 17.64 -2.55
CA MET A 100 -18.81 17.76 -2.27
C MET A 100 -18.11 18.56 -3.35
N GLN A 101 -17.14 19.36 -2.94
CA GLN A 101 -16.12 19.85 -3.85
C GLN A 101 -15.12 18.72 -4.06
N ILE A 102 -15.00 18.25 -5.29
CA ILE A 102 -14.05 17.20 -5.64
C ILE A 102 -12.64 17.77 -5.72
N VAL A 103 -11.72 17.13 -5.01
CA VAL A 103 -10.29 17.47 -5.00
C VAL A 103 -9.55 16.43 -5.82
N GLU A 104 -8.79 16.89 -6.79
CA GLU A 104 -7.99 16.00 -7.64
C GLU A 104 -6.92 15.28 -6.81
N GLY A 105 -6.75 13.98 -7.03
CA GLY A 105 -5.79 13.15 -6.32
C GLY A 105 -6.25 12.62 -4.96
N SER A 106 -7.43 13.03 -4.46
CA SER A 106 -8.00 12.46 -3.25
C SER A 106 -8.72 11.15 -3.52
N ASP A 107 -8.60 10.21 -2.58
CA ASP A 107 -9.34 8.95 -2.58
C ASP A 107 -10.71 9.13 -1.94
N TYR A 108 -11.76 8.68 -2.63
CA TYR A 108 -13.13 8.70 -2.17
C TYR A 108 -13.61 7.26 -2.01
N ILE A 109 -13.94 6.86 -0.78
CA ILE A 109 -14.33 5.50 -0.46
C ILE A 109 -15.69 5.50 0.22
N LEU A 110 -16.62 4.71 -0.30
CA LEU A 110 -17.87 4.39 0.38
C LEU A 110 -17.70 3.04 1.09
N GLU A 111 -17.53 3.09 2.41
CA GLU A 111 -17.33 1.92 3.26
C GLU A 111 -18.65 1.48 3.88
N PHE A 112 -18.95 0.18 3.81
CA PHE A 112 -20.06 -0.48 4.49
C PHE A 112 -19.52 -1.40 5.57
N SER A 113 -20.28 -1.52 6.67
CA SER A 113 -20.03 -2.46 7.74
C SER A 113 -21.33 -3.09 8.20
N VAL A 114 -21.35 -4.42 8.28
CA VAL A 114 -22.48 -5.23 8.75
C VAL A 114 -22.09 -5.82 10.09
N THR A 115 -22.86 -5.52 11.14
CA THR A 115 -22.53 -5.92 12.50
C THR A 115 -23.70 -6.66 13.20
N LEU A 116 -23.35 -7.51 14.14
CA LEU A 116 -24.32 -8.22 14.99
C LEU A 116 -25.09 -7.21 15.88
N LYS A 117 -26.43 -7.33 15.92
CA LYS A 117 -27.29 -6.51 16.79
C LYS A 117 -27.25 -6.93 18.25
N GLU A 118 -26.96 -8.22 18.52
CA GLU A 118 -26.95 -8.82 19.86
C GLU A 118 -25.94 -9.95 19.94
N ASP A 119 -25.62 -10.36 21.17
CA ASP A 119 -24.76 -11.50 21.41
C ASP A 119 -25.41 -12.78 20.88
N GLN A 120 -24.64 -13.60 20.21
CA GLN A 120 -25.12 -14.83 19.61
C GLN A 120 -25.10 -15.99 20.62
N PRO A 121 -26.01 -16.97 20.53
CA PRO A 121 -26.03 -18.12 21.43
C PRO A 121 -24.74 -18.96 21.38
N TRP A 122 -23.98 -18.84 20.30
CA TRP A 122 -22.68 -19.51 20.09
C TRP A 122 -21.48 -18.60 20.37
N ALA A 123 -21.68 -17.39 20.94
CA ALA A 123 -20.63 -16.45 21.25
C ALA A 123 -19.54 -17.09 22.12
N GLY A 124 -18.30 -16.93 21.69
CA GLY A 124 -17.11 -17.37 22.41
C GLY A 124 -16.42 -16.20 23.12
N GLU A 125 -15.19 -16.39 23.54
CA GLU A 125 -14.42 -15.36 24.23
C GLU A 125 -14.11 -14.15 23.33
N TYR A 126 -13.94 -14.38 22.01
CA TYR A 126 -13.40 -13.40 21.08
C TYR A 126 -14.37 -12.99 19.95
N TYR A 127 -15.50 -13.68 19.80
CA TYR A 127 -16.38 -13.45 18.67
C TYR A 127 -17.81 -13.89 18.94
N GLY A 128 -18.75 -13.28 18.23
CA GLY A 128 -20.19 -13.56 18.37
C GLY A 128 -20.92 -12.54 19.23
N HIS A 129 -20.27 -11.41 19.54
CA HIS A 129 -20.81 -10.38 20.39
C HIS A 129 -21.48 -9.27 19.57
N LYS A 130 -22.41 -8.57 20.24
CA LYS A 130 -23.01 -7.36 19.69
C LYS A 130 -21.95 -6.38 19.22
N GLY A 131 -22.08 -5.94 17.96
CA GLY A 131 -21.16 -5.00 17.33
C GLY A 131 -20.03 -5.67 16.55
N ASP A 132 -19.85 -6.99 16.66
CA ASP A 132 -18.86 -7.69 15.84
C ASP A 132 -19.21 -7.56 14.35
N GLU A 133 -18.23 -7.13 13.56
CA GLU A 133 -18.36 -7.01 12.12
C GLU A 133 -18.31 -8.40 11.47
N ILE A 134 -19.37 -8.74 10.73
CA ILE A 134 -19.49 -10.02 10.02
C ILE A 134 -19.23 -9.86 8.52
N ALA A 135 -19.43 -8.68 7.97
CA ALA A 135 -19.14 -8.35 6.58
C ALA A 135 -18.80 -6.87 6.44
N PHE A 136 -17.99 -6.55 5.44
CA PHE A 136 -17.69 -5.17 5.05
C PHE A 136 -17.48 -5.05 3.56
N GLU A 137 -17.55 -3.82 3.03
CA GLU A 137 -17.13 -3.50 1.68
C GLU A 137 -16.57 -2.08 1.62
N GLN A 138 -15.60 -1.86 0.75
CA GLN A 138 -15.10 -0.54 0.39
C GLN A 138 -15.23 -0.36 -1.13
N LEU A 139 -16.15 0.49 -1.55
CA LEU A 139 -16.34 0.86 -2.94
C LEU A 139 -15.53 2.13 -3.23
N MET A 140 -14.56 2.03 -4.15
CA MET A 140 -13.77 3.17 -4.60
C MET A 140 -14.63 4.02 -5.55
N LEU A 141 -14.87 5.28 -5.15
CA LEU A 141 -15.67 6.22 -5.94
C LEU A 141 -14.76 7.02 -6.87
N ASN A 142 -14.72 6.67 -8.13
CA ASN A 142 -13.86 7.28 -9.14
C ASN A 142 -14.43 8.61 -9.62
N TYR A 143 -14.27 9.68 -8.83
CA TYR A 143 -14.69 11.04 -9.22
C TYR A 143 -13.69 11.72 -10.16
N THR A 144 -12.41 11.44 -9.99
CA THR A 144 -11.34 12.06 -10.77
C THR A 144 -10.43 10.98 -11.37
N PRO A 145 -9.77 11.27 -12.50
CA PRO A 145 -8.71 10.42 -12.99
C PRO A 145 -7.59 10.31 -11.96
N GLU A 146 -6.90 9.18 -11.96
CA GLU A 146 -5.68 9.02 -11.18
C GLU A 146 -4.65 10.09 -11.59
N VAL A 147 -4.09 10.79 -10.61
CA VAL A 147 -3.07 11.80 -10.85
C VAL A 147 -1.74 11.10 -11.09
N ALA A 148 -1.20 11.24 -12.29
CA ALA A 148 0.06 10.59 -12.67
C ALA A 148 1.27 11.06 -11.83
N ARG A 149 1.21 12.29 -11.29
CA ARG A 149 2.25 12.88 -10.42
C ARG A 149 1.62 13.84 -9.43
N PRO A 150 2.08 13.87 -8.16
CA PRO A 150 1.60 14.83 -7.18
C PRO A 150 1.98 16.26 -7.63
N SER A 151 1.08 17.22 -7.40
CA SER A 151 1.38 18.64 -7.49
C SER A 151 2.20 19.03 -6.26
N ILE A 152 3.39 19.59 -6.48
CA ILE A 152 4.29 20.02 -5.40
C ILE A 152 4.38 21.54 -5.44
N ASP A 153 3.91 22.18 -4.38
CA ASP A 153 4.01 23.61 -4.20
C ASP A 153 5.39 24.02 -3.69
N VAL A 154 6.08 24.87 -4.43
CA VAL A 154 7.38 25.42 -4.06
C VAL A 154 7.27 26.92 -3.85
N SER A 155 7.58 27.39 -2.64
CA SER A 155 7.58 28.82 -2.31
C SER A 155 8.49 29.61 -3.26
N GLU A 156 8.11 30.87 -3.56
CA GLU A 156 8.93 31.77 -4.36
C GLU A 156 10.31 32.02 -3.75
N ASN A 157 10.43 31.94 -2.44
CA ASN A 157 11.66 32.15 -1.69
C ASN A 157 12.59 30.94 -1.66
N ASN A 158 12.09 29.73 -1.96
CA ASN A 158 12.95 28.55 -2.01
C ASN A 158 13.98 28.67 -3.13
N THR A 159 15.22 28.30 -2.81
CA THR A 159 16.33 28.23 -3.76
C THR A 159 16.81 26.80 -3.93
N ILE A 160 17.39 26.48 -5.07
CA ILE A 160 18.03 25.19 -5.32
C ILE A 160 19.37 25.42 -6.03
N ASN A 161 20.41 24.71 -5.59
CA ASN A 161 21.74 24.79 -6.15
C ASN A 161 22.27 23.37 -6.42
N VAL A 162 23.08 23.24 -7.46
CA VAL A 162 23.70 21.98 -7.86
C VAL A 162 25.21 22.15 -7.88
N GLU A 163 25.90 21.24 -7.23
CA GLU A 163 27.36 21.10 -7.30
C GLU A 163 27.68 19.73 -7.93
N GLU A 164 28.24 19.77 -9.14
CA GLU A 164 28.73 18.58 -9.83
C GLU A 164 30.14 18.25 -9.36
N LYS A 165 30.34 17.01 -8.86
CA LYS A 165 31.63 16.43 -8.52
C LYS A 165 31.97 15.30 -9.50
N ASP A 166 33.18 14.78 -9.42
CA ASP A 166 33.64 13.71 -10.30
C ASP A 166 32.78 12.44 -10.13
N ASP A 167 32.44 12.09 -8.88
CA ASP A 167 31.74 10.89 -8.48
C ASP A 167 30.29 11.09 -8.00
N SER A 168 29.86 12.33 -7.82
CA SER A 168 28.56 12.62 -7.24
C SER A 168 27.98 13.96 -7.70
N THR A 169 26.67 14.11 -7.55
CA THR A 169 25.96 15.38 -7.69
C THR A 169 25.37 15.74 -6.32
N VAL A 170 25.72 16.91 -5.81
CA VAL A 170 25.19 17.43 -4.55
C VAL A 170 24.18 18.53 -4.85
N ILE A 171 22.96 18.34 -4.38
CA ILE A 171 21.83 19.25 -4.58
C ILE A 171 21.45 19.83 -3.23
N THR A 172 21.47 21.14 -3.11
CA THR A 172 21.15 21.84 -1.87
C THR A 172 20.08 22.90 -2.09
N GLY A 173 19.24 23.13 -1.11
CA GLY A 173 18.19 24.14 -1.22
C GLY A 173 17.46 24.36 0.08
N GLY A 174 16.23 24.87 -0.06
CA GLY A 174 15.38 25.23 1.07
C GLY A 174 15.68 26.63 1.61
N GLU A 175 14.86 27.07 2.55
CA GLU A 175 14.96 28.36 3.24
C GLU A 175 14.84 28.16 4.76
N ASN A 176 15.62 28.91 5.53
CA ASN A 176 15.55 28.95 7.00
C ASN A 176 15.62 27.56 7.68
N SER A 177 14.46 27.06 8.16
CA SER A 177 14.31 25.78 8.83
C SER A 177 14.20 24.57 7.90
N ASP A 178 14.18 24.78 6.60
CA ASP A 178 13.92 23.72 5.61
C ASP A 178 15.12 23.49 4.68
N LYS A 179 16.33 23.84 5.15
CA LYS A 179 17.56 23.61 4.39
C LYS A 179 17.80 22.12 4.22
N PHE A 180 17.97 21.70 2.97
CA PHE A 180 18.23 20.32 2.65
C PHE A 180 19.51 20.12 1.84
N SER A 181 20.02 18.90 1.86
CA SER A 181 21.11 18.43 0.99
C SER A 181 20.84 17.01 0.56
N VAL A 182 20.87 16.77 -0.74
CA VAL A 182 20.76 15.46 -1.37
C VAL A 182 22.04 15.18 -2.14
N THR A 183 22.61 13.98 -1.97
CA THR A 183 23.77 13.52 -2.74
C THR A 183 23.38 12.30 -3.55
N VAL A 184 23.57 12.36 -4.86
CA VAL A 184 23.41 11.23 -5.78
C VAL A 184 24.77 10.79 -6.26
N ASP A 185 25.13 9.52 -6.05
CA ASP A 185 26.36 8.91 -6.52
C ASP A 185 26.26 8.55 -8.00
N LYS A 186 27.23 9.00 -8.81
CA LYS A 186 27.20 8.82 -10.27
C LYS A 186 27.54 7.38 -10.71
N ASN A 187 28.25 6.64 -9.87
CA ASN A 187 28.67 5.28 -10.19
C ASN A 187 27.53 4.28 -9.94
N THR A 188 26.76 4.50 -8.88
CA THR A 188 25.65 3.62 -8.51
C THR A 188 24.30 4.14 -8.98
N GLY A 189 24.17 5.45 -9.25
CA GLY A 189 22.92 6.09 -9.60
C GLY A 189 21.96 6.29 -8.41
N TYR A 190 22.40 6.05 -7.17
CA TYR A 190 21.54 6.09 -5.99
C TYR A 190 21.78 7.33 -5.13
N ILE A 191 20.74 7.74 -4.40
CA ILE A 191 20.89 8.72 -3.32
C ILE A 191 21.67 8.06 -2.19
N THR A 192 22.78 8.67 -1.79
CA THR A 192 23.64 8.20 -0.70
C THR A 192 23.55 9.05 0.55
N ASN A 193 22.93 10.22 0.46
CA ASN A 193 22.68 11.09 1.59
C ASN A 193 21.47 11.98 1.31
N TYR A 194 20.60 12.11 2.30
CA TYR A 194 19.54 13.12 2.33
C TYR A 194 19.45 13.67 3.75
N THR A 195 19.70 14.96 3.89
CA THR A 195 19.63 15.68 5.16
C THR A 195 18.68 16.85 5.08
N VAL A 196 18.00 17.13 6.19
CA VAL A 196 17.21 18.35 6.38
C VAL A 196 17.68 18.99 7.69
N ASN A 197 18.06 20.27 7.63
CA ASN A 197 18.60 21.02 8.77
C ASN A 197 19.81 20.34 9.45
N GLY A 198 20.58 19.57 8.68
CA GLY A 198 21.73 18.81 9.18
C GLY A 198 21.37 17.47 9.80
N GLU A 199 20.09 17.13 9.94
CA GLU A 199 19.63 15.81 10.37
C GLU A 199 19.57 14.87 9.17
N VAL A 200 20.15 13.68 9.31
CA VAL A 200 20.11 12.64 8.27
C VAL A 200 18.74 11.97 8.29
N LEU A 201 18.00 12.07 7.17
CA LEU A 201 16.71 11.41 6.99
C LEU A 201 16.82 10.08 6.27
N LEU A 202 17.87 9.92 5.45
CA LEU A 202 18.06 8.73 4.64
C LEU A 202 19.52 8.30 4.67
N LYS A 203 19.79 7.04 5.04
CA LYS A 203 21.13 6.44 5.05
C LYS A 203 21.44 5.75 3.73
N GLU A 204 20.43 5.22 3.05
CA GLU A 204 20.61 4.44 1.83
C GLU A 204 19.34 4.41 0.98
N GLY A 205 19.50 4.57 -0.32
CA GLY A 205 18.45 4.42 -1.31
C GLY A 205 17.67 5.69 -1.60
N PRO A 206 16.50 5.61 -2.28
CA PRO A 206 15.83 4.37 -2.68
C PRO A 206 16.57 3.59 -3.76
N LYS A 207 16.57 2.25 -3.65
CA LYS A 207 17.17 1.30 -4.59
C LYS A 207 16.13 0.33 -5.12
N PRO A 208 16.21 -0.15 -6.38
CA PRO A 208 15.29 -1.15 -6.92
C PRO A 208 15.21 -2.40 -6.05
N ASN A 209 14.00 -2.91 -5.83
CA ASN A 209 13.75 -4.13 -5.07
C ASN A 209 12.70 -4.98 -5.78
N TYR A 210 13.13 -6.09 -6.39
CA TYR A 210 12.32 -6.98 -7.21
C TYR A 210 12.23 -8.40 -6.63
N TRP A 211 12.67 -8.60 -5.38
CA TRP A 211 12.74 -9.90 -4.76
C TRP A 211 12.21 -9.85 -3.32
N ARG A 212 11.61 -10.94 -2.88
CA ARG A 212 11.24 -11.21 -1.49
C ARG A 212 11.75 -12.57 -1.05
N ALA A 213 11.68 -12.87 0.24
CA ALA A 213 11.96 -14.20 0.74
C ALA A 213 11.00 -15.22 0.11
N ARG A 214 11.54 -16.39 -0.27
CA ARG A 214 10.75 -17.43 -0.93
C ARG A 214 9.86 -18.15 0.05
N VAL A 215 8.65 -18.43 -0.38
CA VAL A 215 7.78 -19.44 0.21
C VAL A 215 8.03 -20.81 -0.44
N SER A 216 7.51 -21.87 0.18
CA SER A 216 7.71 -23.23 -0.34
C SER A 216 7.13 -23.47 -1.74
N ASN A 217 6.17 -22.63 -2.15
CA ASN A 217 5.50 -22.71 -3.43
C ASN A 217 6.14 -21.85 -4.55
N ASP A 218 7.27 -21.22 -4.29
CA ASP A 218 7.98 -20.36 -5.23
C ASP A 218 9.15 -21.07 -5.94
N PRO A 219 8.93 -22.09 -6.81
CA PRO A 219 10.03 -22.84 -7.41
C PRO A 219 10.73 -22.06 -8.50
N ASN A 220 10.08 -21.05 -9.08
CA ASN A 220 10.50 -20.42 -10.34
C ASN A 220 11.15 -19.04 -10.15
N PHE A 221 11.30 -18.55 -8.92
CA PHE A 221 12.03 -17.30 -8.71
C PHE A 221 13.50 -17.45 -9.07
N THR A 222 13.97 -16.55 -9.90
CA THR A 222 15.40 -16.50 -10.20
C THR A 222 16.12 -15.65 -9.16
N ASP A 223 17.28 -16.13 -8.67
CA ASP A 223 18.11 -15.36 -7.75
C ASP A 223 18.75 -14.13 -8.41
N GLY A 224 18.70 -14.02 -9.73
CA GLY A 224 19.14 -12.83 -10.46
C GLY A 224 18.44 -11.55 -10.04
N MET A 225 17.16 -11.65 -9.66
CA MET A 225 16.38 -10.50 -9.17
C MET A 225 16.73 -10.09 -7.74
N LYS A 226 17.31 -11.00 -6.94
CA LYS A 226 17.63 -10.76 -5.52
C LYS A 226 18.62 -9.63 -5.34
N ASN A 227 19.62 -9.58 -6.19
CA ASN A 227 20.72 -8.62 -6.12
C ASN A 227 20.60 -7.52 -7.20
N ALA A 228 19.37 -7.26 -7.68
CA ALA A 228 19.15 -6.30 -8.77
C ALA A 228 19.74 -4.92 -8.48
N ALA A 229 19.64 -4.42 -7.25
CA ALA A 229 20.21 -3.14 -6.87
C ALA A 229 21.75 -3.14 -6.87
N ASP A 230 22.37 -4.23 -6.42
CA ASP A 230 23.83 -4.33 -6.35
C ASP A 230 24.45 -4.59 -7.74
N ASN A 231 23.67 -5.20 -8.62
CA ASN A 231 24.04 -5.51 -10.00
C ASN A 231 23.62 -4.41 -11.00
N PHE A 232 23.04 -3.32 -10.53
CA PHE A 232 22.70 -2.19 -11.38
C PHE A 232 23.94 -1.43 -11.79
N LYS A 233 24.18 -1.35 -13.09
CA LYS A 233 25.31 -0.67 -13.68
C LYS A 233 24.85 0.54 -14.45
N VAL A 234 25.31 1.70 -14.05
CA VAL A 234 25.00 2.97 -14.70
C VAL A 234 25.65 3.02 -16.09
N ASN A 235 24.86 3.27 -17.12
CA ASN A 235 25.27 3.47 -18.50
C ASN A 235 25.26 4.94 -18.89
N ASN A 236 24.29 5.70 -18.34
CA ASN A 236 24.14 7.13 -18.60
C ASN A 236 23.62 7.83 -17.34
N TYR A 237 24.14 9.03 -17.10
CA TYR A 237 23.76 9.87 -15.97
C TYR A 237 23.66 11.31 -16.46
N THR A 238 22.50 11.94 -16.28
CA THR A 238 22.28 13.32 -16.70
C THR A 238 21.60 14.14 -15.60
N VAL A 239 21.95 15.42 -15.56
CA VAL A 239 21.35 16.39 -14.64
C VAL A 239 20.79 17.55 -15.46
N ASP A 240 19.53 17.88 -15.24
CA ASP A 240 18.88 19.06 -15.81
C ASP A 240 18.36 19.96 -14.68
N VAL A 241 18.64 21.25 -14.79
CA VAL A 241 18.24 22.26 -13.81
C VAL A 241 17.29 23.22 -14.47
N LYS A 242 16.07 23.26 -14.01
CA LYS A 242 15.06 24.18 -14.53
C LYS A 242 14.30 24.84 -13.39
N ASP A 243 14.40 26.16 -13.33
CA ASP A 243 13.77 26.98 -12.30
C ASP A 243 14.11 26.48 -10.88
N LYS A 244 13.12 25.92 -10.19
CA LYS A 244 13.20 25.42 -8.80
C LYS A 244 13.21 23.89 -8.71
N VAL A 245 13.61 23.23 -9.79
CA VAL A 245 13.60 21.79 -9.91
C VAL A 245 14.91 21.31 -10.51
N VAL A 246 15.46 20.25 -9.91
CA VAL A 246 16.58 19.49 -10.45
C VAL A 246 16.10 18.10 -10.82
N SER A 247 16.29 17.71 -12.07
CA SER A 247 16.00 16.36 -12.55
C SER A 247 17.31 15.61 -12.74
N VAL A 248 17.46 14.49 -12.05
CA VAL A 248 18.57 13.54 -12.25
C VAL A 248 18.01 12.30 -12.90
N HIS A 249 18.49 11.99 -14.10
CA HIS A 249 18.10 10.78 -14.84
C HIS A 249 19.27 9.80 -14.92
N VAL A 250 19.00 8.56 -14.56
CA VAL A 250 19.98 7.49 -14.52
C VAL A 250 19.46 6.31 -15.33
N ASP A 251 20.13 6.00 -16.44
CA ASP A 251 19.90 4.78 -17.19
C ASP A 251 20.97 3.74 -16.87
N GLY A 252 20.57 2.50 -16.76
CA GLY A 252 21.50 1.42 -16.52
C GLY A 252 20.97 0.05 -16.93
N THR A 253 21.78 -0.94 -16.65
CA THR A 253 21.47 -2.35 -16.91
C THR A 253 21.67 -3.13 -15.63
N ILE A 254 20.73 -4.00 -15.29
CA ILE A 254 20.90 -4.96 -14.19
C ILE A 254 21.67 -6.15 -14.76
N GLU A 255 22.97 -6.25 -14.39
CA GLU A 255 23.83 -7.35 -14.82
C GLU A 255 23.32 -8.69 -14.27
N GLY A 256 23.52 -9.77 -15.03
CA GLY A 256 23.05 -11.12 -14.67
C GLY A 256 21.64 -11.45 -15.11
N ILE A 257 20.79 -10.44 -15.34
CA ILE A 257 19.48 -10.59 -15.97
C ILE A 257 19.36 -9.78 -17.27
N ASP A 258 20.40 -9.05 -17.63
CA ASP A 258 20.57 -8.27 -18.87
C ASP A 258 19.33 -7.38 -19.19
N SER A 259 18.78 -6.75 -18.15
CA SER A 259 17.54 -6.00 -18.27
C SER A 259 17.76 -4.51 -18.00
N PRO A 260 17.27 -3.63 -18.88
CA PRO A 260 17.31 -2.19 -18.68
C PRO A 260 16.51 -1.77 -17.43
N ASN A 261 17.07 -0.82 -16.70
CA ASN A 261 16.41 -0.14 -15.60
C ASN A 261 16.76 1.35 -15.62
N SER A 262 15.80 2.23 -15.41
CA SER A 262 16.06 3.65 -15.27
C SER A 262 15.45 4.22 -13.99
N ILE A 263 16.10 5.24 -13.44
CA ILE A 263 15.66 5.93 -12.24
C ILE A 263 15.66 7.42 -12.52
N ASP A 264 14.53 8.07 -12.27
CA ASP A 264 14.36 9.51 -12.30
C ASP A 264 14.19 10.05 -10.88
N TYR A 265 15.02 11.02 -10.51
CA TYR A 265 14.84 11.82 -9.31
C TYR A 265 14.45 13.24 -9.72
N ILE A 266 13.28 13.69 -9.30
CA ILE A 266 12.84 15.08 -9.46
C ILE A 266 12.90 15.73 -8.09
N ILE A 267 13.87 16.62 -7.88
CA ILE A 267 14.17 17.23 -6.60
C ILE A 267 13.72 18.69 -6.65
N TYR A 268 12.82 19.07 -5.77
CA TYR A 268 12.23 20.37 -5.69
C TYR A 268 12.97 21.27 -4.69
N ALA A 269 12.90 22.58 -4.89
CA ALA A 269 13.59 23.55 -4.04
C ALA A 269 13.09 23.59 -2.57
N ASN A 270 11.97 22.95 -2.26
CA ASN A 270 11.48 22.75 -0.90
C ASN A 270 12.01 21.45 -0.23
N GLY A 271 12.80 20.64 -0.96
CA GLY A 271 13.36 19.39 -0.48
C GLY A 271 12.53 18.14 -0.82
N ASP A 272 11.34 18.28 -1.37
CA ASP A 272 10.57 17.13 -1.84
C ASP A 272 11.29 16.43 -3.00
N ILE A 273 11.22 15.09 -3.00
CA ILE A 273 11.84 14.26 -4.03
C ILE A 273 10.80 13.31 -4.59
N VAL A 274 10.51 13.43 -5.88
CA VAL A 274 9.75 12.41 -6.62
C VAL A 274 10.72 11.43 -7.24
N VAL A 275 10.53 10.15 -6.98
CA VAL A 275 11.35 9.07 -7.51
C VAL A 275 10.51 8.18 -8.42
N SER A 276 10.96 7.99 -9.64
CA SER A 276 10.36 7.04 -10.59
C SER A 276 11.39 5.99 -10.95
N ASN A 277 11.01 4.72 -10.83
CA ASN A 277 11.86 3.60 -11.24
C ASN A 277 11.14 2.80 -12.32
N SER A 278 11.80 2.61 -13.44
CA SER A 278 11.27 1.89 -14.59
C SER A 278 12.15 0.69 -14.91
N PHE A 279 11.56 -0.50 -14.83
CA PHE A 279 12.23 -1.77 -15.13
C PHE A 279 11.61 -2.41 -16.36
N THR A 280 12.46 -2.83 -17.31
CA THR A 280 12.03 -3.49 -18.54
C THR A 280 12.65 -4.88 -18.62
N PRO A 281 11.89 -5.96 -18.36
CA PRO A 281 12.40 -7.32 -18.49
C PRO A 281 12.77 -7.62 -19.94
N ALA A 282 14.06 -7.80 -20.23
CA ALA A 282 14.58 -8.08 -21.57
C ALA A 282 14.82 -9.56 -21.82
N ASN A 283 15.15 -10.32 -20.78
CA ASN A 283 15.42 -11.76 -20.85
C ASN A 283 14.52 -12.54 -19.92
N SER A 284 13.39 -13.04 -20.43
CA SER A 284 12.41 -13.76 -19.63
C SER A 284 12.96 -15.01 -18.92
N ASN A 285 13.98 -15.69 -19.49
CA ASN A 285 14.57 -16.86 -18.86
C ASN A 285 15.46 -16.48 -17.66
N ALA A 286 16.10 -15.33 -17.70
CA ALA A 286 16.95 -14.85 -16.62
C ALA A 286 16.13 -14.10 -15.53
N VAL A 287 15.08 -13.41 -15.93
CA VAL A 287 14.19 -12.68 -15.01
C VAL A 287 13.25 -13.64 -14.28
N GLY A 288 12.66 -14.62 -14.98
CA GLY A 288 11.67 -15.53 -14.42
C GLY A 288 10.41 -14.82 -13.98
N GLU A 289 9.80 -15.31 -12.91
CA GLU A 289 8.65 -14.67 -12.26
C GLU A 289 9.11 -13.54 -11.34
N ILE A 290 8.46 -12.40 -11.40
CA ILE A 290 8.79 -11.23 -10.59
C ILE A 290 7.95 -11.27 -9.31
N ALA A 291 8.63 -11.47 -8.18
CA ALA A 291 7.97 -11.58 -6.88
C ALA A 291 7.47 -10.25 -6.33
N ARG A 292 8.15 -9.15 -6.67
CA ARG A 292 7.87 -7.80 -6.17
C ARG A 292 8.38 -6.78 -7.18
N VAL A 293 7.65 -5.68 -7.31
CA VAL A 293 8.13 -4.48 -8.00
C VAL A 293 8.07 -3.32 -7.01
N GLY A 294 9.23 -2.75 -6.68
CA GLY A 294 9.32 -1.67 -5.72
C GLY A 294 10.72 -1.13 -5.53
N MET A 295 10.86 -0.29 -4.52
CA MET A 295 12.13 0.26 -4.09
C MET A 295 12.31 0.08 -2.58
N LYS A 296 13.56 -0.01 -2.14
CA LYS A 296 13.96 -0.15 -0.75
C LYS A 296 14.85 1.02 -0.36
N MET A 297 14.63 1.55 0.85
CA MET A 297 15.48 2.58 1.46
C MET A 297 15.75 2.25 2.93
N ILE A 298 16.82 2.85 3.49
CA ILE A 298 17.19 2.70 4.89
C ILE A 298 17.19 4.08 5.54
N VAL A 299 16.32 4.25 6.52
CA VAL A 299 16.26 5.44 7.38
C VAL A 299 17.15 5.24 8.62
N PRO A 300 17.57 6.32 9.31
CA PRO A 300 18.36 6.22 10.54
C PRO A 300 17.64 5.49 11.67
N GLU A 301 18.43 4.98 12.61
CA GLU A 301 17.92 4.49 13.90
C GLU A 301 17.14 5.58 14.63
N GLY A 302 16.05 5.20 15.28
CA GLY A 302 15.15 6.13 15.99
C GLY A 302 13.84 6.43 15.24
N TYR A 303 13.76 6.15 13.95
CA TYR A 303 12.50 6.22 13.21
C TYR A 303 11.66 4.96 13.45
N GLU A 304 11.22 4.79 14.70
CA GLU A 304 10.52 3.60 15.18
C GLU A 304 9.02 3.60 14.81
N ASN A 305 8.40 4.79 14.74
CA ASN A 305 6.97 4.90 14.48
C ASN A 305 6.69 4.92 12.97
N ILE A 306 5.83 4.02 12.54
CA ILE A 306 5.36 3.92 11.15
C ILE A 306 3.92 4.41 11.08
N THR A 307 3.64 5.29 10.14
CA THR A 307 2.27 5.63 9.74
C THR A 307 2.18 5.51 8.23
N TYR A 308 1.21 4.73 7.76
CA TYR A 308 1.00 4.56 6.33
C TYR A 308 -0.48 4.63 5.96
N TYR A 309 -0.75 5.06 4.74
CA TYR A 309 -2.06 4.99 4.11
C TYR A 309 -2.02 3.88 3.06
N GLY A 310 -2.91 2.92 3.19
CA GLY A 310 -2.95 1.75 2.31
C GLY A 310 -3.79 0.63 2.88
N ARG A 311 -3.64 -0.57 2.34
CA ARG A 311 -4.33 -1.77 2.84
C ARG A 311 -3.69 -2.26 4.13
N GLY A 312 -4.52 -2.63 5.11
CA GLY A 312 -4.08 -3.12 6.41
C GLY A 312 -5.23 -3.49 7.34
N PRO A 313 -4.97 -3.67 8.67
CA PRO A 313 -3.65 -3.62 9.33
C PRO A 313 -2.77 -4.87 9.10
N GLN A 314 -3.38 -6.01 8.71
CA GLN A 314 -2.66 -7.25 8.47
C GLN A 314 -1.85 -7.18 7.16
N GLU A 315 -0.81 -8.02 7.07
CA GLU A 315 -0.07 -8.19 5.82
C GLU A 315 -1.00 -8.68 4.72
N ASN A 316 -0.74 -8.24 3.51
CA ASN A 316 -1.52 -8.63 2.34
C ASN A 316 -0.63 -8.76 1.11
N TYR A 317 -1.08 -9.56 0.15
CA TYR A 317 -0.38 -9.81 -1.10
C TYR A 317 -1.40 -9.88 -2.25
N ILE A 318 -0.93 -10.04 -3.49
CA ILE A 318 -1.80 -10.01 -4.68
C ILE A 318 -2.94 -11.05 -4.65
N ASP A 319 -2.72 -12.18 -3.99
CA ASP A 319 -3.68 -13.28 -3.85
C ASP A 319 -4.50 -13.24 -2.55
N ARG A 320 -4.24 -12.29 -1.64
CA ARG A 320 -4.92 -12.13 -0.36
C ARG A 320 -4.90 -10.68 0.12
N ASN A 321 -5.69 -9.84 -0.49
CA ASN A 321 -5.73 -8.41 -0.19
C ASN A 321 -7.14 -7.82 -0.08
N THR A 322 -8.19 -8.59 -0.35
CA THR A 322 -9.56 -8.10 -0.26
C THR A 322 -10.06 -8.02 1.18
N GLY A 323 -9.48 -8.82 2.08
CA GLY A 323 -9.72 -8.76 3.52
C GLY A 323 -9.06 -7.58 4.23
N ALA A 324 -8.19 -6.83 3.55
CA ALA A 324 -7.50 -5.67 4.09
C ALA A 324 -8.16 -4.37 3.62
N LYS A 325 -8.67 -3.56 4.55
CA LYS A 325 -9.28 -2.26 4.25
C LYS A 325 -8.22 -1.21 3.91
N ILE A 326 -8.54 -0.31 3.00
CA ILE A 326 -7.75 0.89 2.76
C ILE A 326 -8.01 1.88 3.91
N GLY A 327 -6.95 2.38 4.52
CA GLY A 327 -7.04 3.29 5.65
C GLY A 327 -5.67 3.84 6.08
N ILE A 328 -5.66 4.65 7.14
CA ILE A 328 -4.44 5.08 7.81
C ILE A 328 -4.16 4.15 8.98
N TYR A 329 -3.01 3.51 8.93
CA TYR A 329 -2.55 2.58 9.97
C TYR A 329 -1.29 3.09 10.64
N LYS A 330 -1.13 2.75 11.91
CA LYS A 330 0.03 3.09 12.73
C LYS A 330 0.59 1.83 13.35
N ASP A 331 1.89 1.70 13.26
CA ASP A 331 2.62 0.58 13.85
C ASP A 331 4.03 1.04 14.25
N THR A 332 4.82 0.13 14.78
CA THR A 332 6.23 0.36 15.09
C THR A 332 7.11 -0.64 14.33
N VAL A 333 8.35 -0.24 14.04
CA VAL A 333 9.33 -1.16 13.44
C VAL A 333 9.48 -2.43 14.27
N THR A 334 9.53 -2.28 15.59
CA THR A 334 9.64 -3.42 16.52
C THR A 334 8.44 -4.35 16.43
N ASN A 335 7.21 -3.81 16.36
CA ASN A 335 6.00 -4.62 16.31
C ASN A 335 5.79 -5.26 14.92
N SER A 336 6.18 -4.56 13.86
CA SER A 336 6.14 -5.08 12.48
C SER A 336 7.17 -6.19 12.23
N PHE A 337 8.17 -6.34 13.13
CA PHE A 337 9.11 -7.45 13.03
C PHE A 337 8.40 -8.77 13.37
N SER A 338 8.07 -9.51 12.34
CA SER A 338 7.33 -10.76 12.50
C SER A 338 8.24 -11.90 12.95
N SER A 339 8.01 -12.40 14.18
CA SER A 339 8.59 -13.65 14.68
C SER A 339 7.66 -14.86 14.50
N LYS A 340 6.49 -14.66 13.88
CA LYS A 340 5.45 -15.69 13.74
C LYS A 340 5.87 -16.81 12.78
N TYR A 341 6.71 -16.51 11.81
CA TYR A 341 7.13 -17.45 10.78
C TYR A 341 8.46 -18.12 11.15
N VAL A 342 8.53 -19.43 10.97
CA VAL A 342 9.80 -20.20 11.11
C VAL A 342 10.84 -19.73 10.10
N ARG A 343 10.37 -19.31 8.94
CA ARG A 343 11.16 -18.61 7.91
C ARG A 343 10.42 -17.34 7.53
N PRO A 344 11.11 -16.19 7.46
CA PRO A 344 10.53 -14.98 6.91
C PRO A 344 10.07 -15.25 5.47
N GLN A 345 8.80 -14.99 5.22
CA GLN A 345 8.19 -15.19 3.90
C GLN A 345 7.41 -13.92 3.56
N GLU A 346 7.60 -13.40 2.35
CA GLU A 346 6.81 -12.29 1.80
C GLU A 346 6.92 -10.93 2.51
N ASN A 347 7.75 -10.80 3.52
CA ASN A 347 7.96 -9.58 4.30
C ASN A 347 9.10 -8.72 3.73
#